data_cec1459b5a12cc56160063065c80dde1
#
_entry.id   cec1459b5a12cc56160063065c80dde1
#
_cell.length_a   1.000
_cell.length_b   1.000
_cell.length_c   1.000
_cell.angle_alpha   90.00
_cell.angle_beta   90.00
_cell.angle_gamma   90.00
#
_symmetry.space_group_name_H-M   'P 1'
#
loop_
_entity.id
_entity.type
_entity.pdbx_description
1 polymer ?
#
loop_
_entity_poly.entity_id
_entity_poly.type
_entity_poly.pdbx_seq_one_letter_code
_entity_poly.pdbx_strand_id
1 'polypeptide(L)'
;MPHVILLGDSIFDNASYTSGGPDVVSQVRGLLPAGWSASLLAVDGSVTTNVADQMERLPKSATHLVLSVGGNDALMNASLLGISLFGLPPASTRNPNESLVEVRENFATRYRLAVDSCMRPGLPLAVCTIYNGCFPDQAYQRLASLGLALFNDVIISVAIERSLPIIDLRIICVDSQDYANPIEPSSTGGEKIARAIVATVAGNSAAAYRTVVFT
;
A
#
# COMPACT_ATOMS: atom_id res chain seq x y z
N MET A 1 14.07 0.08 22.06
CA MET A 1 13.14 -0.99 21.69
C MET A 1 12.72 -0.73 20.27
N PRO A 2 12.61 -1.75 19.38
CA PRO A 2 12.19 -1.53 18.02
C PRO A 2 10.75 -1.01 17.93
N HIS A 3 10.54 -0.05 17.01
CA HIS A 3 9.26 0.61 16.81
C HIS A 3 8.96 0.72 15.32
N VAL A 4 7.94 0.00 14.86
CA VAL A 4 7.50 -0.03 13.46
C VAL A 4 6.49 1.08 13.22
N ILE A 5 6.66 1.83 12.15
CA ILE A 5 5.74 2.89 11.73
C ILE A 5 5.07 2.50 10.42
N LEU A 6 3.76 2.48 10.42
CA LEU A 6 2.93 2.24 9.24
C LEU A 6 2.54 3.56 8.61
N LEU A 7 2.91 3.76 7.34
CA LEU A 7 2.71 4.97 6.54
C LEU A 7 1.85 4.67 5.32
N GLY A 8 1.08 5.62 4.86
CA GLY A 8 0.30 5.50 3.63
C GLY A 8 -1.18 5.75 3.80
N ASP A 9 -2.02 4.81 3.37
CA ASP A 9 -3.46 4.99 3.18
C ASP A 9 -4.30 3.97 3.99
N SER A 10 -5.56 3.74 3.54
CA SER A 10 -6.54 2.85 4.17
C SER A 10 -6.10 1.38 4.25
N ILE A 11 -5.07 0.96 3.53
CA ILE A 11 -4.52 -0.39 3.68
C ILE A 11 -4.08 -0.63 5.13
N PHE A 12 -3.54 0.38 5.79
CA PHE A 12 -3.12 0.32 7.18
C PHE A 12 -4.10 1.00 8.13
N ASP A 13 -4.77 2.09 7.69
CA ASP A 13 -5.80 2.80 8.45
C ASP A 13 -7.19 2.25 8.12
N ASN A 14 -7.40 0.96 8.41
CA ASN A 14 -8.59 0.23 8.00
C ASN A 14 -9.61 -0.06 9.11
N ALA A 15 -9.49 0.56 10.27
CA ALA A 15 -10.36 0.30 11.42
C ALA A 15 -11.86 0.46 11.09
N SER A 16 -12.22 1.41 10.22
CA SER A 16 -13.59 1.65 9.77
C SER A 16 -14.17 0.51 8.91
N TYR A 17 -13.33 -0.38 8.38
CA TYR A 17 -13.71 -1.43 7.44
C TYR A 17 -13.74 -2.84 8.05
N THR A 18 -13.29 -3.00 9.30
CA THR A 18 -13.13 -4.32 9.93
C THR A 18 -14.39 -4.91 10.57
N SER A 19 -15.52 -4.18 10.51
CA SER A 19 -16.78 -4.59 11.18
C SER A 19 -16.62 -4.91 12.67
N GLY A 20 -15.73 -4.15 13.36
CA GLY A 20 -15.43 -4.33 14.79
C GLY A 20 -14.33 -5.37 15.08
N GLY A 21 -13.79 -6.03 14.06
CA GLY A 21 -12.58 -6.84 14.18
C GLY A 21 -11.31 -5.99 14.32
N PRO A 22 -10.15 -6.59 14.61
CA PRO A 22 -8.90 -5.87 14.72
C PRO A 22 -8.46 -5.30 13.35
N ASP A 23 -7.96 -4.07 13.36
CA ASP A 23 -7.33 -3.41 12.23
C ASP A 23 -5.89 -3.89 12.03
N VAL A 24 -5.28 -3.50 10.90
CA VAL A 24 -3.91 -3.93 10.54
C VAL A 24 -2.91 -3.55 11.62
N VAL A 25 -2.93 -2.33 12.13
CA VAL A 25 -1.94 -1.91 13.12
C VAL A 25 -2.09 -2.66 14.44
N SER A 26 -3.31 -2.97 14.88
CA SER A 26 -3.57 -3.78 16.08
C SER A 26 -3.06 -5.21 15.91
N GLN A 27 -3.26 -5.79 14.73
CA GLN A 27 -2.77 -7.12 14.40
C GLN A 27 -1.24 -7.15 14.33
N VAL A 28 -0.60 -6.12 13.73
CA VAL A 28 0.86 -5.99 13.75
C VAL A 28 1.37 -5.96 15.19
N ARG A 29 0.75 -5.16 16.07
CA ARG A 29 1.12 -5.10 17.50
C ARG A 29 1.03 -6.47 18.19
N GLY A 30 -0.02 -7.22 17.88
CA GLY A 30 -0.24 -8.56 18.46
C GLY A 30 0.75 -9.63 17.96
N LEU A 31 1.31 -9.46 16.77
CA LEU A 31 2.21 -10.42 16.13
C LEU A 31 3.70 -10.08 16.32
N LEU A 32 4.03 -8.85 16.71
CA LEU A 32 5.41 -8.43 16.94
C LEU A 32 6.02 -9.15 18.14
N PRO A 33 7.35 -9.42 18.13
CA PRO A 33 8.04 -9.99 19.28
C PRO A 33 7.94 -9.12 20.53
N ALA A 34 8.08 -9.72 21.70
CA ALA A 34 8.07 -9.00 22.98
C ALA A 34 9.08 -7.84 22.96
N GLY A 35 8.66 -6.68 23.45
CA GLY A 35 9.47 -5.46 23.48
C GLY A 35 9.46 -4.65 22.18
N TRP A 36 8.79 -5.08 21.13
CA TRP A 36 8.51 -4.29 19.94
C TRP A 36 7.19 -3.52 20.08
N SER A 37 7.06 -2.47 19.30
CA SER A 37 5.82 -1.67 19.21
C SER A 37 5.52 -1.27 17.77
N ALA A 38 4.27 -0.89 17.48
CA ALA A 38 3.88 -0.33 16.20
C ALA A 38 2.97 0.88 16.38
N SER A 39 3.13 1.88 15.51
CA SER A 39 2.28 3.07 15.41
C SER A 39 1.81 3.29 13.99
N LEU A 40 0.59 3.82 13.88
CA LEU A 40 -0.05 4.19 12.63
C LEU A 40 0.14 5.69 12.39
N LEU A 41 0.72 6.03 11.26
CA LEU A 41 0.75 7.40 10.71
C LEU A 41 0.01 7.46 9.37
N ALA A 42 -0.30 6.31 8.76
CA ALA A 42 -1.16 6.23 7.61
C ALA A 42 -2.52 6.86 7.92
N VAL A 43 -3.16 7.41 6.89
CA VAL A 43 -4.48 8.05 6.98
C VAL A 43 -5.33 7.58 5.80
N ASP A 44 -6.52 7.11 6.08
CA ASP A 44 -7.50 6.71 5.06
C ASP A 44 -7.68 7.82 4.00
N GLY A 45 -7.78 7.44 2.73
CA GLY A 45 -7.90 8.36 1.61
C GLY A 45 -6.60 9.04 1.16
N SER A 46 -5.46 8.82 1.85
CA SER A 46 -4.19 9.44 1.46
C SER A 46 -3.70 8.97 0.09
N VAL A 47 -3.06 9.90 -0.61
CA VAL A 47 -2.32 9.70 -1.85
C VAL A 47 -0.82 9.88 -1.63
N THR A 48 0.00 9.59 -2.65
CA THR A 48 1.46 9.69 -2.56
C THR A 48 1.97 11.02 -2.01
N THR A 49 1.31 12.13 -2.31
CA THR A 49 1.73 13.47 -1.84
C THR A 49 1.51 13.70 -0.34
N ASN A 50 0.65 12.93 0.31
CA ASN A 50 0.39 13.06 1.75
C ASN A 50 1.46 12.39 2.64
N VAL A 51 2.32 11.55 2.05
CA VAL A 51 3.35 10.82 2.81
C VAL A 51 4.34 11.77 3.48
N ALA A 52 4.66 12.90 2.85
CA ALA A 52 5.55 13.90 3.43
C ALA A 52 5.00 14.46 4.75
N ASP A 53 3.71 14.79 4.81
CA ASP A 53 3.05 15.28 6.04
C ASP A 53 3.00 14.21 7.13
N GLN A 54 2.86 12.92 6.74
CA GLN A 54 2.95 11.81 7.68
C GLN A 54 4.36 11.70 8.27
N MET A 55 5.38 11.89 7.45
CA MET A 55 6.79 11.87 7.88
C MET A 55 7.15 13.02 8.83
N GLU A 56 6.51 14.18 8.75
CA GLU A 56 6.67 15.26 9.72
C GLU A 56 6.28 14.85 11.14
N ARG A 57 5.37 13.88 11.27
CA ARG A 57 4.90 13.33 12.55
C ARG A 57 5.70 12.11 13.02
N LEU A 58 6.82 11.78 12.33
CA LEU A 58 7.62 10.61 12.67
C LEU A 58 8.14 10.67 14.10
N PRO A 59 7.80 9.71 14.98
CA PRO A 59 8.30 9.72 16.35
C PRO A 59 9.81 9.43 16.39
N LYS A 60 10.53 10.08 17.29
CA LYS A 60 11.98 9.87 17.50
C LYS A 60 12.35 8.42 17.85
N SER A 61 11.40 7.66 18.37
CA SER A 61 11.56 6.24 18.69
C SER A 61 11.42 5.30 17.50
N ALA A 62 11.05 5.81 16.31
CA ALA A 62 10.91 5.01 15.09
C ALA A 62 12.20 4.28 14.74
N THR A 63 12.10 3.02 14.37
CA THR A 63 13.24 2.18 13.96
C THR A 63 13.04 1.47 12.63
N HIS A 64 11.80 1.27 12.21
CA HIS A 64 11.42 0.62 10.95
C HIS A 64 10.22 1.34 10.35
N LEU A 65 10.21 1.46 9.04
CA LEU A 65 9.12 2.07 8.29
C LEU A 65 8.52 1.05 7.31
N VAL A 66 7.19 1.06 7.18
CA VAL A 66 6.48 0.31 6.13
C VAL A 66 5.53 1.27 5.45
N LEU A 67 5.64 1.36 4.12
CA LEU A 67 4.84 2.27 3.29
C LEU A 67 3.88 1.48 2.38
N SER A 68 2.59 1.79 2.46
CA SER A 68 1.56 1.33 1.53
C SER A 68 0.78 2.52 1.02
N VAL A 69 1.04 2.95 -0.20
CA VAL A 69 0.37 4.11 -0.81
C VAL A 69 0.34 3.97 -2.33
N GLY A 70 -0.68 4.54 -2.94
CA GLY A 70 -0.85 4.58 -4.39
C GLY A 70 -2.19 4.02 -4.87
N GLY A 71 -2.94 3.32 -4.01
CA GLY A 71 -4.29 2.86 -4.31
C GLY A 71 -5.22 4.02 -4.69
N ASN A 72 -5.25 5.06 -3.88
CA ASN A 72 -6.04 6.26 -4.15
C ASN A 72 -5.55 7.03 -5.38
N ASP A 73 -4.24 7.09 -5.64
CA ASP A 73 -3.70 7.64 -6.88
C ASP A 73 -4.24 6.89 -8.10
N ALA A 74 -4.32 5.55 -8.04
CA ALA A 74 -4.90 4.73 -9.10
C ALA A 74 -6.42 4.96 -9.24
N LEU A 75 -7.17 4.99 -8.14
CA LEU A 75 -8.62 5.25 -8.13
C LEU A 75 -8.97 6.61 -8.76
N MET A 76 -8.21 7.65 -8.46
CA MET A 76 -8.38 8.97 -9.08
C MET A 76 -8.17 8.96 -10.60
N ASN A 77 -7.47 7.95 -11.14
CA ASN A 77 -7.18 7.79 -12.56
C ASN A 77 -8.05 6.74 -13.26
N ALA A 78 -8.96 6.07 -12.54
CA ALA A 78 -9.78 4.98 -13.05
C ALA A 78 -10.62 5.36 -14.30
N SER A 79 -11.06 6.61 -14.39
CA SER A 79 -11.85 7.11 -15.53
C SER A 79 -11.11 7.06 -16.88
N LEU A 80 -9.77 7.11 -16.89
CA LEU A 80 -8.96 7.00 -18.11
C LEU A 80 -9.00 5.60 -18.72
N LEU A 81 -9.33 4.59 -17.91
CA LEU A 81 -9.55 3.22 -18.37
C LEU A 81 -11.00 2.94 -18.74
N GLY A 82 -11.86 3.98 -18.82
CA GLY A 82 -13.29 3.80 -18.97
C GLY A 82 -13.96 3.13 -17.77
N ILE A 83 -13.30 3.15 -16.63
CA ILE A 83 -13.74 2.51 -15.39
C ILE A 83 -14.61 3.51 -14.61
N SER A 84 -15.90 3.20 -14.47
CA SER A 84 -16.82 3.93 -13.59
C SER A 84 -16.82 3.27 -12.22
N LEU A 85 -16.26 3.93 -11.21
CA LEU A 85 -16.27 3.44 -9.84
C LEU A 85 -17.67 3.54 -9.23
N PHE A 86 -18.20 2.42 -8.73
CA PHE A 86 -19.49 2.37 -8.02
C PHE A 86 -20.71 2.88 -8.82
N GLY A 87 -20.68 2.79 -10.15
CA GLY A 87 -21.80 3.27 -11.00
C GLY A 87 -21.91 4.81 -11.07
N LEU A 88 -20.98 5.53 -10.48
CA LEU A 88 -20.89 6.98 -10.61
C LEU A 88 -20.23 7.33 -11.95
N PRO A 89 -20.71 8.36 -12.66
CA PRO A 89 -20.01 8.84 -13.84
C PRO A 89 -18.57 9.21 -13.47
N PRO A 90 -17.60 9.01 -14.38
CA PRO A 90 -16.22 9.40 -14.14
C PRO A 90 -16.20 10.86 -13.71
N ALA A 91 -15.50 11.16 -12.61
CA ALA A 91 -15.38 12.52 -12.13
C ALA A 91 -14.83 13.40 -13.26
N SER A 92 -15.61 14.37 -13.69
CA SER A 92 -15.34 15.24 -14.86
C SER A 92 -14.19 16.26 -14.62
N THR A 93 -13.35 16.03 -13.63
CA THR A 93 -12.34 17.00 -13.18
C THR A 93 -10.98 16.83 -13.84
N ARG A 94 -10.83 15.93 -14.83
CA ARG A 94 -9.56 15.71 -15.49
C ARG A 94 -9.51 16.24 -16.90
N ASN A 95 -8.32 16.71 -17.25
CA ASN A 95 -7.98 17.07 -18.62
C ASN A 95 -8.20 15.82 -19.52
N PRO A 96 -9.16 15.84 -20.45
CA PRO A 96 -9.46 14.68 -21.29
C PRO A 96 -8.28 14.25 -22.19
N ASN A 97 -7.23 15.04 -22.27
CA ASN A 97 -6.02 14.78 -23.05
C ASN A 97 -4.92 14.09 -22.23
N GLU A 98 -5.14 13.81 -20.93
CA GLU A 98 -4.14 13.10 -20.12
C GLU A 98 -4.05 11.65 -20.55
N SER A 99 -2.91 11.24 -21.06
CA SER A 99 -2.64 9.87 -21.50
C SER A 99 -2.28 8.95 -20.32
N LEU A 100 -2.43 7.63 -20.50
CA LEU A 100 -1.94 6.66 -19.51
C LEU A 100 -0.43 6.77 -19.26
N VAL A 101 0.33 7.21 -20.27
CA VAL A 101 1.76 7.46 -20.15
C VAL A 101 2.01 8.60 -19.16
N GLU A 102 1.31 9.74 -19.33
CA GLU A 102 1.43 10.89 -18.43
C GLU A 102 1.01 10.54 -16.99
N VAL A 103 -0.06 9.76 -16.83
CA VAL A 103 -0.49 9.28 -15.51
C VAL A 103 0.61 8.45 -14.83
N ARG A 104 1.19 7.50 -15.58
CA ARG A 104 2.28 6.66 -15.07
C ARG A 104 3.51 7.50 -14.69
N GLU A 105 3.91 8.46 -15.53
CA GLU A 105 5.07 9.33 -15.30
C GLU A 105 4.85 10.27 -14.09
N ASN A 106 3.66 10.85 -13.99
CA ASN A 106 3.28 11.69 -12.87
C ASN A 106 3.25 10.89 -11.56
N PHE A 107 2.68 9.68 -11.58
CA PHE A 107 2.71 8.80 -10.42
C PHE A 107 4.14 8.42 -10.06
N ALA A 108 4.97 8.03 -11.03
CA ALA A 108 6.36 7.68 -10.80
C ALA A 108 7.14 8.80 -10.10
N THR A 109 6.93 10.04 -10.54
CA THR A 109 7.56 11.22 -9.92
C THR A 109 7.12 11.39 -8.46
N ARG A 110 5.81 11.35 -8.20
CA ARG A 110 5.26 11.51 -6.84
C ARG A 110 5.64 10.37 -5.92
N TYR A 111 5.62 9.13 -6.42
CA TYR A 111 5.98 7.95 -5.64
C TYR A 111 7.46 7.97 -5.25
N ARG A 112 8.37 8.36 -6.16
CA ARG A 112 9.79 8.57 -5.82
C ARG A 112 9.97 9.60 -4.70
N LEU A 113 9.27 10.74 -4.77
CA LEU A 113 9.33 11.76 -3.72
C LEU A 113 8.82 11.22 -2.36
N ALA A 114 7.74 10.42 -2.37
CA ALA A 114 7.22 9.78 -1.16
C ALA A 114 8.25 8.81 -0.55
N VAL A 115 8.82 7.93 -1.37
CA VAL A 115 9.87 6.99 -0.93
C VAL A 115 11.11 7.72 -0.44
N ASP A 116 11.59 8.72 -1.17
CA ASP A 116 12.76 9.52 -0.78
C ASP A 116 12.52 10.25 0.55
N SER A 117 11.28 10.71 0.82
CA SER A 117 10.95 11.31 2.12
C SER A 117 11.03 10.29 3.27
N CYS A 118 10.58 9.05 3.04
CA CYS A 118 10.70 7.96 4.01
C CYS A 118 12.15 7.51 4.23
N MET A 119 13.01 7.64 3.23
CA MET A 119 14.43 7.26 3.34
C MET A 119 15.31 8.29 4.05
N ARG A 120 14.89 9.56 4.14
CA ARG A 120 15.67 10.66 4.77
C ARG A 120 16.17 10.35 6.19
N PRO A 121 15.37 9.71 7.08
CA PRO A 121 15.84 9.38 8.42
C PRO A 121 16.92 8.27 8.46
N GLY A 122 17.18 7.58 7.36
CA GLY A 122 18.13 6.45 7.30
C GLY A 122 17.65 5.19 8.01
N LEU A 123 16.33 5.06 8.23
CA LEU A 123 15.71 3.88 8.84
C LEU A 123 15.42 2.81 7.79
N PRO A 124 15.44 1.50 8.14
CA PRO A 124 14.94 0.44 7.31
C PRO A 124 13.51 0.73 6.84
N LEU A 125 13.30 0.68 5.52
CA LEU A 125 12.01 0.92 4.86
C LEU A 125 11.63 -0.31 4.04
N ALA A 126 10.39 -0.78 4.15
CA ALA A 126 9.76 -1.71 3.22
C ALA A 126 8.57 -1.05 2.54
N VAL A 127 8.27 -1.44 1.30
CA VAL A 127 7.14 -0.90 0.55
C VAL A 127 6.17 -2.01 0.17
N CYS A 128 4.87 -1.68 0.08
CA CYS A 128 3.83 -2.58 -0.38
C CYS A 128 3.46 -2.30 -1.83
N THR A 129 3.12 -3.34 -2.59
CA THR A 129 2.38 -3.18 -3.85
C THR A 129 0.90 -2.89 -3.55
N ILE A 130 0.16 -2.42 -4.56
CA ILE A 130 -1.31 -2.33 -4.49
C ILE A 130 -1.90 -3.69 -4.88
N TYR A 131 -2.79 -4.24 -4.07
CA TYR A 131 -3.52 -5.47 -4.41
C TYR A 131 -4.59 -5.23 -5.50
N ASN A 132 -5.12 -6.31 -6.09
CA ASN A 132 -6.02 -6.21 -7.25
C ASN A 132 -7.46 -5.79 -6.92
N GLY A 133 -7.82 -5.70 -5.63
CA GLY A 133 -9.20 -5.53 -5.21
C GLY A 133 -10.05 -6.78 -5.43
N CYS A 134 -11.35 -6.68 -5.11
CA CYS A 134 -12.31 -7.78 -5.27
C CYS A 134 -13.66 -7.22 -5.77
N PHE A 135 -13.75 -6.94 -7.07
CA PHE A 135 -14.94 -6.37 -7.67
C PHE A 135 -15.90 -7.47 -8.13
N PRO A 136 -17.24 -7.31 -7.91
CA PRO A 136 -18.23 -8.32 -8.32
C PRO A 136 -18.29 -8.52 -9.83
N ASP A 137 -18.12 -7.46 -10.62
CA ASP A 137 -18.08 -7.52 -12.08
C ASP A 137 -16.70 -7.96 -12.56
N GLN A 138 -16.66 -9.14 -13.22
CA GLN A 138 -15.40 -9.72 -13.68
C GLN A 138 -14.74 -8.93 -14.82
N ALA A 139 -15.51 -8.24 -15.67
CA ALA A 139 -14.95 -7.42 -16.74
C ALA A 139 -14.29 -6.20 -16.15
N TYR A 140 -14.94 -5.57 -15.18
CA TYR A 140 -14.40 -4.48 -14.38
C TYR A 140 -13.14 -4.92 -13.62
N GLN A 141 -13.21 -6.09 -12.93
CA GLN A 141 -12.05 -6.64 -12.19
C GLN A 141 -10.81 -6.77 -13.07
N ARG A 142 -10.97 -7.28 -14.31
CA ARG A 142 -9.84 -7.41 -15.24
C ARG A 142 -9.28 -6.07 -15.66
N LEU A 143 -10.13 -5.08 -15.94
CA LEU A 143 -9.67 -3.72 -16.28
C LEU A 143 -8.99 -3.03 -15.10
N ALA A 144 -9.55 -3.14 -13.89
CA ALA A 144 -8.95 -2.60 -12.69
C ALA A 144 -7.56 -3.20 -12.45
N SER A 145 -7.43 -4.53 -12.55
CA SER A 145 -6.15 -5.21 -12.40
C SER A 145 -5.12 -4.78 -13.46
N LEU A 146 -5.56 -4.55 -14.70
CA LEU A 146 -4.69 -4.03 -15.77
C LEU A 146 -4.23 -2.60 -15.45
N GLY A 147 -5.12 -1.72 -15.00
CA GLY A 147 -4.77 -0.37 -14.58
C GLY A 147 -3.78 -0.36 -13.42
N LEU A 148 -4.04 -1.17 -12.40
CA LEU A 148 -3.16 -1.30 -11.24
C LEU A 148 -1.77 -1.83 -11.59
N ALA A 149 -1.65 -2.63 -12.67
CA ALA A 149 -0.34 -3.10 -13.14
C ALA A 149 0.61 -1.95 -13.50
N LEU A 150 0.09 -0.83 -14.05
CA LEU A 150 0.89 0.36 -14.37
C LEU A 150 1.47 1.02 -13.10
N PHE A 151 0.68 1.11 -12.04
CA PHE A 151 1.10 1.67 -10.76
C PHE A 151 2.05 0.73 -10.03
N ASN A 152 1.75 -0.57 -10.02
CA ASN A 152 2.61 -1.57 -9.40
C ASN A 152 3.97 -1.71 -10.09
N ASP A 153 4.03 -1.54 -11.42
CA ASP A 153 5.30 -1.48 -12.15
C ASP A 153 6.19 -0.34 -11.64
N VAL A 154 5.61 0.84 -11.40
CA VAL A 154 6.33 1.97 -10.81
C VAL A 154 6.81 1.66 -9.38
N ILE A 155 5.93 1.14 -8.53
CA ILE A 155 6.27 0.79 -7.13
C ILE A 155 7.45 -0.19 -7.10
N ILE A 156 7.36 -1.27 -7.90
CA ILE A 156 8.39 -2.31 -7.96
C ILE A 156 9.70 -1.74 -8.53
N SER A 157 9.63 -0.94 -9.61
CA SER A 157 10.81 -0.31 -10.19
C SER A 157 11.54 0.59 -9.19
N VAL A 158 10.80 1.46 -8.48
CA VAL A 158 11.39 2.34 -7.45
C VAL A 158 11.96 1.53 -6.28
N ALA A 159 11.28 0.46 -5.86
CA ALA A 159 11.79 -0.40 -4.80
C ALA A 159 13.12 -1.08 -5.21
N ILE A 160 13.22 -1.58 -6.44
CA ILE A 160 14.46 -2.17 -6.99
C ILE A 160 15.56 -1.11 -7.08
N GLU A 161 15.27 0.07 -7.66
CA GLU A 161 16.22 1.20 -7.75
C GLU A 161 16.81 1.61 -6.39
N ARG A 162 16.02 1.50 -5.33
CA ARG A 162 16.41 1.86 -3.95
C ARG A 162 16.83 0.67 -3.08
N SER A 163 16.86 -0.54 -3.64
CA SER A 163 17.15 -1.79 -2.92
C SER A 163 16.24 -2.02 -1.69
N LEU A 164 14.95 -1.69 -1.81
CA LEU A 164 13.96 -1.82 -0.75
C LEU A 164 13.29 -3.19 -0.77
N PRO A 165 13.01 -3.81 0.39
CA PRO A 165 12.11 -4.95 0.48
C PRO A 165 10.70 -4.61 -0.01
N ILE A 166 10.09 -5.56 -0.75
CA ILE A 166 8.73 -5.45 -1.26
C ILE A 166 7.83 -6.45 -0.55
N ILE A 167 6.71 -5.97 -0.01
CA ILE A 167 5.59 -6.79 0.46
C ILE A 167 4.56 -6.81 -0.67
N ASP A 168 4.46 -7.94 -1.38
CA ASP A 168 3.59 -8.02 -2.55
C ASP A 168 2.16 -8.40 -2.16
N LEU A 169 1.32 -7.38 -1.95
CA LEU A 169 -0.07 -7.56 -1.55
C LEU A 169 -0.92 -8.26 -2.62
N ARG A 170 -0.50 -8.31 -3.89
CA ARG A 170 -1.22 -8.99 -4.97
C ARG A 170 -1.30 -10.50 -4.76
N ILE A 171 -0.32 -11.06 -4.05
CA ILE A 171 -0.26 -12.50 -3.73
C ILE A 171 -0.66 -12.81 -2.29
N ILE A 172 -0.85 -11.79 -1.45
CA ILE A 172 -1.25 -11.91 -0.05
C ILE A 172 -2.78 -11.82 0.06
N CYS A 173 -3.39 -10.83 -0.58
CA CYS A 173 -4.84 -10.61 -0.57
C CYS A 173 -5.46 -11.16 -1.86
N VAL A 174 -5.75 -12.46 -1.88
CA VAL A 174 -6.25 -13.18 -3.08
C VAL A 174 -7.67 -13.72 -2.92
N ASP A 175 -8.16 -13.87 -1.71
CA ASP A 175 -9.49 -14.41 -1.42
C ASP A 175 -10.51 -13.28 -1.22
N SER A 176 -11.77 -13.53 -1.57
CA SER A 176 -12.84 -12.54 -1.37
C SER A 176 -13.03 -12.16 0.11
N GLN A 177 -12.69 -13.07 1.03
CA GLN A 177 -12.76 -12.82 2.48
C GLN A 177 -11.68 -11.83 2.97
N ASP A 178 -10.64 -11.58 2.17
CA ASP A 178 -9.60 -10.62 2.49
C ASP A 178 -10.09 -9.17 2.38
N TYR A 179 -11.27 -8.98 1.77
CA TYR A 179 -11.82 -7.68 1.47
C TYR A 179 -13.12 -7.41 2.23
N ALA A 180 -13.23 -6.23 2.82
CA ALA A 180 -14.45 -5.73 3.46
C ALA A 180 -15.44 -5.16 2.44
N ASN A 181 -14.90 -4.59 1.37
CA ASN A 181 -15.58 -4.07 0.18
C ASN A 181 -14.62 -4.23 -1.00
N PRO A 182 -14.96 -3.84 -2.25
CA PRO A 182 -14.08 -4.10 -3.39
C PRO A 182 -12.64 -3.58 -3.29
N ILE A 183 -12.36 -2.61 -2.43
CA ILE A 183 -11.06 -1.91 -2.38
C ILE A 183 -10.43 -1.84 -0.98
N GLU A 184 -11.12 -2.29 0.07
CA GLU A 184 -10.61 -2.17 1.44
C GLU A 184 -10.35 -3.54 2.07
N PRO A 185 -9.28 -3.70 2.86
CA PRO A 185 -9.00 -4.97 3.51
C PRO A 185 -9.96 -5.21 4.68
N SER A 186 -10.47 -6.43 4.76
CA SER A 186 -11.18 -6.92 5.95
C SER A 186 -10.20 -7.16 7.10
N SER A 187 -10.74 -7.52 8.27
CA SER A 187 -9.89 -8.00 9.37
C SER A 187 -9.09 -9.26 8.99
N THR A 188 -9.64 -10.16 8.16
CA THR A 188 -8.96 -11.36 7.66
C THR A 188 -7.80 -11.00 6.72
N GLY A 189 -8.04 -10.12 5.75
CA GLY A 189 -6.98 -9.61 4.87
C GLY A 189 -5.93 -8.83 5.65
N GLY A 190 -6.38 -8.02 6.62
CA GLY A 190 -5.50 -7.29 7.53
C GLY A 190 -4.55 -8.20 8.32
N GLU A 191 -5.01 -9.38 8.75
CA GLU A 191 -4.15 -10.36 9.42
C GLU A 191 -3.04 -10.88 8.48
N LYS A 192 -3.36 -11.20 7.24
CA LYS A 192 -2.38 -11.65 6.25
C LYS A 192 -1.34 -10.54 5.99
N ILE A 193 -1.78 -9.29 5.84
CA ILE A 193 -0.92 -8.12 5.68
C ILE A 193 -0.01 -7.95 6.91
N ALA A 194 -0.56 -8.00 8.12
CA ALA A 194 0.19 -7.86 9.36
C ALA A 194 1.27 -8.94 9.52
N ARG A 195 0.97 -10.20 9.18
CA ARG A 195 1.95 -11.29 9.18
C ARG A 195 3.10 -11.02 8.21
N ALA A 196 2.83 -10.53 7.01
CA ALA A 196 3.85 -10.19 6.03
C ALA A 196 4.73 -9.01 6.50
N ILE A 197 4.13 -7.99 7.11
CA ILE A 197 4.86 -6.87 7.71
C ILE A 197 5.81 -7.38 8.78
N VAL A 198 5.31 -8.17 9.75
CA VAL A 198 6.13 -8.68 10.86
C VAL A 198 7.24 -9.59 10.35
N ALA A 199 6.96 -10.47 9.39
CA ALA A 199 7.98 -11.31 8.76
C ALA A 199 9.08 -10.49 8.09
N THR A 200 8.73 -9.35 7.49
CA THR A 200 9.67 -8.45 6.80
C THR A 200 10.54 -7.68 7.79
N VAL A 201 9.93 -7.07 8.84
CA VAL A 201 10.65 -6.16 9.75
C VAL A 201 11.38 -6.88 10.89
N ALA A 202 10.83 -7.99 11.40
CA ALA A 202 11.42 -8.74 12.52
C ALA A 202 12.39 -9.86 12.08
N GLY A 203 12.59 -10.05 10.77
CA GLY A 203 13.58 -11.01 10.27
C GLY A 203 13.26 -12.48 10.51
N ASN A 204 12.02 -12.83 10.84
CA ASN A 204 11.58 -14.23 11.01
C ASN A 204 11.43 -14.92 9.64
N SER A 205 12.58 -15.13 8.97
CA SER A 205 12.68 -15.55 7.58
C SER A 205 12.51 -17.05 7.33
N ALA A 206 12.09 -17.85 8.31
CA ALA A 206 11.91 -19.30 8.13
C ALA A 206 10.77 -19.68 7.15
N ALA A 207 9.90 -18.74 6.78
CA ALA A 207 8.78 -18.95 5.86
C ALA A 207 8.68 -17.92 4.72
N ALA A 208 9.60 -16.98 4.60
CA ALA A 208 9.55 -15.97 3.54
C ALA A 208 10.32 -16.45 2.31
N TYR A 209 9.62 -16.72 1.21
CA TYR A 209 10.25 -16.82 -0.10
C TYR A 209 10.85 -15.46 -0.46
N ARG A 210 12.18 -15.41 -0.66
CA ARG A 210 12.87 -14.19 -1.10
C ARG A 210 13.14 -14.31 -2.59
N THR A 211 12.61 -13.36 -3.36
CA THR A 211 13.04 -13.15 -4.73
C THR A 211 14.28 -12.27 -4.73
N VAL A 212 15.33 -12.69 -5.42
CA VAL A 212 16.55 -11.89 -5.61
C VAL A 212 16.52 -11.33 -7.03
N VAL A 213 16.64 -10.03 -7.15
CA VAL A 213 16.77 -9.35 -8.44
C VAL A 213 18.24 -8.99 -8.63
N PHE A 214 18.81 -9.44 -9.75
CA PHE A 214 20.16 -9.08 -10.17
C PHE A 214 20.05 -7.89 -11.13
N THR A 215 20.75 -6.80 -10.86
CA THR A 215 20.80 -5.58 -11.67
C THR A 215 22.22 -5.28 -12.11
#